data_9f2f92ef4b104bd929a383c13f6715bc
#
_entry.id   9f2f92ef4b104bd929a383c13f6715bc
#
_cell.length_a   1.000
_cell.length_b   1.000
_cell.length_c   1.000
_cell.angle_alpha   90.00
_cell.angle_beta   90.00
_cell.angle_gamma   90.00
#
_symmetry.space_group_name_H-M   'P 1'
#
loop_
_entity.id
_entity.type
_entity.pdbx_description
1 polymer ?
#
loop_
_entity_poly.entity_id
_entity_poly.type
_entity_poly.pdbx_seq_one_letter_code
_entity_poly.pdbx_strand_id
1 'polypeptide(L)'
;MESSFLELRCKEVINIVDGKLLGHIIDMVVDLKTSCVKGLVIPMSKGMFSFFKQQQEIFIPYKNICKIGEDVILVELYNLPQVKKSKKVNALKVNDTKQEREENQLEPITPNEVESKNLKSKLDKQNFDL
;
A
#
# COMPACT_ATOMS: atom_id res chain seq x y z
N MET A 1 -11.37 -4.85 31.29
CA MET A 1 -10.10 -5.35 30.77
C MET A 1 -9.31 -4.16 30.24
N GLU A 2 -8.18 -3.90 30.79
CA GLU A 2 -7.27 -2.83 30.35
C GLU A 2 -6.08 -3.48 29.65
N SER A 3 -5.52 -2.82 28.65
CA SER A 3 -4.32 -3.29 27.94
C SER A 3 -3.48 -2.10 27.52
N SER A 4 -2.19 -2.22 27.67
CA SER A 4 -1.23 -1.21 27.20
C SER A 4 -1.01 -1.31 25.70
N PHE A 5 -0.51 -0.23 25.08
CA PHE A 5 -0.13 -0.26 23.66
C PHE A 5 0.96 -1.31 23.38
N LEU A 6 1.89 -1.51 24.30
CA LEU A 6 2.93 -2.54 24.17
C LEU A 6 2.34 -3.96 24.13
N GLU A 7 1.33 -4.24 24.95
CA GLU A 7 0.63 -5.53 24.92
C GLU A 7 -0.16 -5.70 23.62
N LEU A 8 -0.84 -4.65 23.15
CA LEU A 8 -1.57 -4.68 21.88
C LEU A 8 -0.65 -4.98 20.70
N ARG A 9 0.57 -4.43 20.69
CA ARG A 9 1.56 -4.67 19.62
C ARG A 9 2.06 -6.12 19.56
N CYS A 10 2.01 -6.84 20.65
CA CYS A 10 2.40 -8.25 20.69
C CYS A 10 1.33 -9.18 20.11
N LYS A 11 0.09 -8.71 19.95
CA LYS A 11 -1.02 -9.51 19.47
C LYS A 11 -1.05 -9.58 17.94
N GLU A 12 -1.45 -10.73 17.41
CA GLU A 12 -1.67 -10.93 15.99
C GLU A 12 -3.00 -10.33 15.54
N VAL A 13 -3.01 -9.59 14.43
CA VAL A 13 -4.22 -9.04 13.85
C VAL A 13 -4.74 -9.99 12.77
N ILE A 14 -5.94 -10.49 12.94
CA ILE A 14 -6.58 -11.46 12.02
C ILE A 14 -7.87 -10.85 11.48
N ASN A 15 -8.02 -10.88 10.15
CA ASN A 15 -9.24 -10.48 9.49
C ASN A 15 -10.24 -11.66 9.49
N ILE A 16 -11.40 -11.48 10.14
CA ILE A 16 -12.41 -12.52 10.24
C ILE A 16 -13.15 -12.78 8.92
N VAL A 17 -13.12 -11.85 7.97
CA VAL A 17 -13.79 -11.99 6.67
C VAL A 17 -13.15 -13.06 5.80
N ASP A 18 -11.83 -13.16 5.82
CA ASP A 18 -11.06 -14.09 4.99
C ASP A 18 -10.07 -14.96 5.78
N GLY A 19 -10.06 -14.83 7.10
CA GLY A 19 -9.20 -15.59 8.00
C GLY A 19 -7.69 -15.26 7.87
N LYS A 20 -7.34 -14.14 7.22
CA LYS A 20 -5.93 -13.80 6.99
C LYS A 20 -5.30 -13.16 8.22
N LEU A 21 -4.07 -13.59 8.50
CA LEU A 21 -3.17 -12.89 9.38
C LEU A 21 -2.67 -11.61 8.66
N LEU A 22 -2.97 -10.46 9.24
CA LEU A 22 -2.58 -9.15 8.69
C LEU A 22 -1.24 -8.65 9.24
N GLY A 23 -0.78 -9.22 10.35
CA GLY A 23 0.46 -8.85 11.03
C GLY A 23 0.21 -8.28 12.42
N HIS A 24 1.07 -7.38 12.86
CA HIS A 24 1.01 -6.75 14.18
C HIS A 24 0.77 -5.26 14.06
N ILE A 25 0.23 -4.66 15.11
CA ILE A 25 0.03 -3.21 15.18
C ILE A 25 1.40 -2.50 15.22
N ILE A 26 1.55 -1.46 14.41
CA ILE A 26 2.71 -0.58 14.41
C ILE A 26 2.42 0.78 15.03
N ASP A 27 1.17 1.22 15.01
CA ASP A 27 0.76 2.50 15.58
C ASP A 27 -0.72 2.51 15.98
N MET A 28 -1.11 3.52 16.78
CA MET A 28 -2.46 3.75 17.24
C MET A 28 -2.81 5.23 17.10
N VAL A 29 -3.94 5.51 16.45
CA VAL A 29 -4.43 6.88 16.28
C VAL A 29 -5.41 7.25 17.39
N VAL A 30 -5.12 8.32 18.11
CA VAL A 30 -5.92 8.84 19.22
C VAL A 30 -6.46 10.22 18.86
N ASP A 31 -7.74 10.45 19.10
CA ASP A 31 -8.34 11.77 19.03
C ASP A 31 -8.18 12.49 20.38
N LEU A 32 -7.32 13.49 20.39
CA LEU A 32 -7.03 14.24 21.62
C LEU A 32 -8.19 15.14 22.09
N LYS A 33 -9.14 15.47 21.22
CA LYS A 33 -10.31 16.27 21.60
C LYS A 33 -11.33 15.44 22.36
N THR A 34 -11.55 14.22 21.91
CA THR A 34 -12.53 13.30 22.51
C THR A 34 -11.90 12.29 23.46
N SER A 35 -10.57 12.27 23.55
CA SER A 35 -9.79 11.29 24.32
C SER A 35 -10.11 9.84 23.98
N CYS A 36 -10.42 9.58 22.71
CA CYS A 36 -10.81 8.27 22.22
C CYS A 36 -9.80 7.72 21.20
N VAL A 37 -9.62 6.39 21.21
CA VAL A 37 -8.88 5.69 20.17
C VAL A 37 -9.71 5.69 18.89
N LYS A 38 -9.16 6.22 17.81
CA LYS A 38 -9.78 6.23 16.47
C LYS A 38 -9.57 4.93 15.72
N GLY A 39 -8.44 4.29 15.91
CA GLY A 39 -8.12 3.05 15.24
C GLY A 39 -6.67 2.63 15.44
N LEU A 40 -6.33 1.54 14.80
CA LEU A 40 -5.02 0.91 14.82
C LEU A 40 -4.39 0.97 13.43
N VAL A 41 -3.07 0.98 13.38
CA VAL A 41 -2.31 0.97 12.13
C VAL A 41 -1.49 -0.31 12.05
N ILE A 42 -1.58 -1.00 10.94
CA ILE A 42 -0.79 -2.19 10.62
C ILE A 42 0.01 -1.98 9.33
N PRO A 43 1.18 -2.64 9.17
CA PRO A 43 1.91 -2.57 7.92
C PRO A 43 1.19 -3.41 6.86
N MET A 44 1.16 -2.93 5.62
CA MET A 44 0.73 -3.74 4.49
C MET A 44 1.78 -4.84 4.24
N SER A 45 1.33 -6.08 4.12
CA SER A 45 2.23 -7.22 3.91
C SER A 45 3.07 -7.07 2.64
N LYS A 46 4.36 -7.35 2.74
CA LYS A 46 5.42 -7.10 1.73
C LYS A 46 5.26 -7.85 0.39
N GLY A 47 4.16 -8.55 0.15
CA GLY A 47 4.01 -9.45 -1.01
C GLY A 47 3.74 -8.76 -2.36
N MET A 48 3.45 -7.46 -2.43
CA MET A 48 2.95 -6.83 -3.66
C MET A 48 3.78 -5.70 -4.25
N PHE A 49 4.61 -5.02 -3.47
CA PHE A 49 5.30 -3.82 -3.95
C PHE A 49 6.74 -3.72 -3.43
N SER A 50 7.54 -4.77 -3.62
CA SER A 50 8.97 -4.72 -3.28
C SER A 50 9.76 -3.68 -4.09
N PHE A 51 9.15 -3.07 -5.11
CA PHE A 51 9.75 -2.01 -5.91
C PHE A 51 9.51 -0.60 -5.33
N PHE A 52 8.52 -0.41 -4.47
CA PHE A 52 8.29 0.87 -3.82
C PHE A 52 8.92 0.87 -2.43
N LYS A 53 9.87 1.78 -2.22
CA LYS A 53 10.57 1.97 -0.93
C LYS A 53 9.69 2.47 0.22
N GLN A 54 8.42 2.77 -0.04
CA GLN A 54 7.48 3.20 1.00
C GLN A 54 6.67 2.00 1.50
N GLN A 55 6.80 1.72 2.78
CA GLN A 55 5.92 0.78 3.46
C GLN A 55 4.52 1.39 3.47
N GLN A 56 3.59 0.77 2.79
CA GLN A 56 2.18 1.16 2.89
C GLN A 56 1.61 0.64 4.20
N GLU A 57 0.78 1.45 4.82
CA GLU A 57 0.13 1.15 6.08
C GLU A 57 -1.39 1.05 5.88
N ILE A 58 -2.02 0.23 6.67
CA ILE A 58 -3.47 0.08 6.68
C ILE A 58 -3.98 0.64 8.00
N PHE A 59 -4.86 1.65 7.92
CA PHE A 59 -5.59 2.14 9.06
C PHE A 59 -6.84 1.30 9.28
N ILE A 60 -7.01 0.75 10.48
CA ILE A 60 -8.16 -0.03 10.91
C ILE A 60 -8.98 0.84 11.87
N PRO A 61 -10.15 1.35 11.45
CA PRO A 61 -11.02 2.10 12.35
C PRO A 61 -11.42 1.27 13.57
N TYR A 62 -11.54 1.89 14.73
CA TYR A 62 -11.91 1.20 15.98
C TYR A 62 -13.22 0.40 15.85
N LYS A 63 -14.20 0.91 15.12
CA LYS A 63 -15.47 0.23 14.84
C LYS A 63 -15.34 -1.11 14.09
N ASN A 64 -14.21 -1.32 13.40
CA ASN A 64 -13.92 -2.55 12.68
C ASN A 64 -13.17 -3.57 13.55
N ILE A 65 -12.85 -3.24 14.79
CA ILE A 65 -12.28 -4.16 15.76
C ILE A 65 -13.43 -4.94 16.38
N CYS A 66 -13.51 -6.23 16.10
CA CYS A 66 -14.58 -7.10 16.61
C CYS A 66 -14.30 -7.59 18.02
N LYS A 67 -13.05 -7.97 18.27
CA LYS A 67 -12.64 -8.50 19.59
C LYS A 67 -11.13 -8.34 19.78
N ILE A 68 -10.76 -7.99 21.00
CA ILE A 68 -9.37 -8.04 21.47
C ILE A 68 -9.27 -9.22 22.42
N GLY A 69 -8.52 -10.23 22.02
CA GLY A 69 -8.23 -11.43 22.82
C GLY A 69 -6.91 -11.32 23.57
N GLU A 70 -6.49 -12.42 24.14
CA GLU A 70 -5.21 -12.51 24.83
C GLU A 70 -4.03 -12.39 23.86
N ASP A 71 -4.05 -13.15 22.77
CA ASP A 71 -2.96 -13.21 21.78
C ASP A 71 -3.34 -12.61 20.42
N VAL A 72 -4.64 -12.35 20.17
CA VAL A 72 -5.13 -11.94 18.87
C VAL A 72 -6.08 -10.76 18.95
N ILE A 73 -6.11 -9.97 17.87
CA ILE A 73 -7.08 -8.91 17.62
C ILE A 73 -7.85 -9.29 16.36
N LEU A 74 -9.15 -9.49 16.52
CA LEU A 74 -10.04 -9.83 15.41
C LEU A 74 -10.64 -8.56 14.81
N VAL A 75 -10.46 -8.38 13.51
CA VAL A 75 -10.95 -7.21 12.77
C VAL A 75 -11.80 -7.64 11.58
N GLU A 76 -12.72 -6.77 11.18
CA GLU A 76 -13.60 -7.00 10.03
C GLU A 76 -13.30 -6.00 8.91
N LEU A 77 -12.61 -6.47 7.85
CA LEU A 77 -12.18 -5.66 6.72
C LEU A 77 -12.56 -6.33 5.40
N TYR A 78 -13.46 -5.70 4.64
CA TYR A 78 -14.00 -6.27 3.39
C TYR A 78 -13.18 -5.95 2.15
N ASN A 79 -12.49 -4.80 2.11
CA ASN A 79 -11.84 -4.28 0.91
C ASN A 79 -10.31 -4.22 1.05
N LEU A 80 -9.71 -5.25 1.60
CA LEU A 80 -8.25 -5.37 1.58
C LEU A 80 -7.77 -5.59 0.14
N PRO A 81 -6.67 -4.92 -0.28
CA PRO A 81 -6.05 -5.19 -1.56
C PRO A 81 -5.70 -6.68 -1.63
N GLN A 82 -6.35 -7.42 -2.53
CA GLN A 82 -6.08 -8.84 -2.70
C GLN A 82 -4.74 -9.03 -3.41
N VAL A 83 -3.78 -9.62 -2.71
CA VAL A 83 -2.58 -10.16 -3.37
C VAL A 83 -3.02 -11.33 -4.25
N LYS A 84 -3.15 -11.08 -5.55
CA LYS A 84 -3.31 -12.20 -6.50
C LYS A 84 -2.04 -13.04 -6.41
N LYS A 85 -2.11 -14.20 -5.76
CA LYS A 85 -1.06 -15.22 -5.88
C LYS A 85 -0.98 -15.55 -7.36
N SER A 86 0.07 -15.08 -8.02
CA SER A 86 0.39 -15.54 -9.37
C SER A 86 0.54 -17.06 -9.28
N LYS A 87 -0.36 -17.79 -9.95
CA LYS A 87 -0.17 -19.22 -10.16
C LYS A 87 1.19 -19.35 -10.85
N LYS A 88 2.14 -20.05 -10.23
CA LYS A 88 3.34 -20.50 -10.92
C LYS A 88 2.86 -21.30 -12.11
N VAL A 89 2.87 -20.69 -13.28
CA VAL A 89 2.74 -21.43 -14.52
C VAL A 89 4.05 -22.17 -14.66
N ASN A 90 4.02 -23.50 -14.52
CA ASN A 90 5.14 -24.35 -14.85
C ASN A 90 5.49 -24.05 -16.31
N ALA A 91 6.67 -23.47 -16.53
CA ALA A 91 7.20 -23.24 -17.85
C ALA A 91 7.42 -24.61 -18.50
N LEU A 92 6.50 -24.98 -19.39
CA LEU A 92 6.73 -26.01 -20.36
C LEU A 92 7.78 -25.46 -21.34
N LYS A 93 8.89 -26.22 -21.46
CA LYS A 93 9.93 -26.01 -22.45
C LYS A 93 9.28 -25.92 -23.83
N VAL A 94 9.41 -24.79 -24.49
CA VAL A 94 9.17 -24.66 -25.91
C VAL A 94 10.52 -24.44 -26.59
N ASN A 95 10.85 -25.40 -27.42
CA ASN A 95 12.04 -25.43 -28.29
C ASN A 95 12.01 -24.26 -29.28
N ASP A 96 13.21 -23.84 -29.60
CA ASP A 96 13.61 -22.92 -30.67
C ASP A 96 12.72 -22.91 -31.91
N THR A 97 12.32 -21.74 -32.34
CA THR A 97 12.29 -21.41 -33.76
C THR A 97 12.58 -19.91 -33.94
N LYS A 98 13.63 -19.67 -34.71
CA LYS A 98 14.03 -18.38 -35.25
C LYS A 98 12.88 -17.71 -35.99
N GLN A 99 12.70 -16.42 -35.79
CA GLN A 99 12.52 -15.45 -36.93
C GLN A 99 12.36 -14.03 -36.36
N GLU A 100 13.24 -13.25 -36.80
CA GLU A 100 13.21 -12.03 -37.62
C GLU A 100 12.92 -10.72 -36.86
N ARG A 101 13.94 -9.89 -36.96
CA ARG A 101 14.01 -8.49 -36.57
C ARG A 101 13.06 -7.67 -37.46
N GLU A 102 12.16 -6.93 -36.87
CA GLU A 102 11.71 -5.67 -37.46
C GLU A 102 12.16 -4.52 -36.56
N GLU A 103 13.11 -3.78 -37.09
CA GLU A 103 13.50 -2.47 -36.60
C GLU A 103 12.31 -1.52 -36.73
N ASN A 104 11.75 -1.13 -35.61
CA ASN A 104 10.91 0.05 -35.57
C ASN A 104 11.73 1.19 -34.98
N GLN A 105 12.21 2.07 -35.87
CA GLN A 105 12.88 3.31 -35.55
C GLN A 105 11.90 4.20 -34.82
N LEU A 106 12.09 4.33 -33.51
CA LEU A 106 11.56 5.45 -32.74
C LEU A 106 12.65 6.49 -32.65
N GLU A 107 12.42 7.62 -33.31
CA GLU A 107 13.31 8.78 -33.22
C GLU A 107 13.37 9.30 -31.78
N PRO A 108 14.55 9.65 -31.27
CA PRO A 108 14.67 10.19 -29.92
C PRO A 108 14.07 11.59 -29.88
N ILE A 109 13.09 11.81 -29.01
CA ILE A 109 12.58 13.12 -28.64
C ILE A 109 13.71 13.87 -27.92
N THR A 110 14.15 14.96 -28.51
CA THR A 110 15.21 15.79 -27.92
C THR A 110 14.70 16.50 -26.66
N PRO A 111 15.55 16.67 -25.60
CA PRO A 111 15.14 17.21 -24.32
C PRO A 111 14.69 18.69 -24.31
N ASN A 112 14.83 19.40 -25.42
CA ASN A 112 14.62 20.84 -25.48
C ASN A 112 13.16 21.29 -25.64
N GLU A 113 12.23 20.40 -25.96
CA GLU A 113 10.81 20.80 -26.10
C GLU A 113 10.00 20.73 -24.79
N VAL A 114 10.50 20.02 -23.78
CA VAL A 114 9.78 19.88 -22.51
C VAL A 114 10.05 21.06 -21.57
N GLU A 115 11.21 21.71 -21.66
CA GLU A 115 11.53 22.86 -20.80
C GLU A 115 10.79 24.16 -21.18
N SER A 116 10.46 24.36 -22.45
CA SER A 116 9.78 25.58 -22.87
C SER A 116 8.29 25.66 -22.45
N LYS A 117 7.64 24.50 -22.26
CA LYS A 117 6.24 24.44 -21.79
C LYS A 117 6.11 24.60 -20.27
N ASN A 118 7.12 24.19 -19.51
CA ASN A 118 7.12 24.35 -18.05
C ASN A 118 7.47 25.77 -17.59
N LEU A 119 8.22 26.53 -18.38
CA LEU A 119 8.56 27.91 -18.06
C LEU A 119 7.37 28.87 -18.25
N LYS A 120 6.49 28.63 -19.25
CA LYS A 120 5.30 29.46 -19.47
C LYS A 120 4.26 29.28 -18.36
N SER A 121 4.08 28.09 -17.83
CA SER A 121 3.12 27.85 -16.76
C SER A 121 3.57 28.39 -15.38
N LYS A 122 4.88 28.62 -15.20
CA LYS A 122 5.40 29.26 -13.98
C LYS A 122 5.35 30.80 -14.03
N LEU A 123 5.48 31.38 -15.21
CA LEU A 123 5.40 32.83 -15.39
C LEU A 123 3.97 33.36 -15.25
N ASP A 124 2.94 32.61 -15.65
CA ASP A 124 1.55 32.99 -15.50
C ASP A 124 1.03 32.94 -14.04
N LYS A 125 1.77 32.25 -13.15
CA LYS A 125 1.42 32.19 -11.72
C LYS A 125 2.07 33.30 -10.88
N GLN A 126 3.05 34.03 -11.38
CA GLN A 126 3.72 35.13 -10.66
C GLN A 126 3.12 36.50 -10.94
N ASN A 127 2.18 36.62 -11.87
CA ASN A 127 1.54 37.90 -12.21
C ASN A 127 0.19 38.14 -11.51
N PHE A 128 -0.08 37.45 -10.41
CA PHE A 128 -1.36 37.56 -9.69
C PHE A 128 -1.23 38.23 -8.31
N ASP A 129 -0.20 39.06 -8.07
CA ASP A 129 -0.11 39.91 -6.88
C ASP A 129 0.00 41.38 -7.27
N LEU A 130 -1.14 41.97 -7.37
CA LEU A 130 -1.36 43.40 -7.10
C LEU A 130 -2.58 43.55 -6.25
#